data_4f1ad0bc281ddf53817307d76ecc38f2
#
_entry.id   4f1ad0bc281ddf53817307d76ecc38f2
#
_cell.length_a   1.000
_cell.length_b   1.000
_cell.length_c   1.000
_cell.angle_alpha   90.00
_cell.angle_beta   90.00
_cell.angle_gamma   90.00
#
_symmetry.space_group_name_H-M   'P 1'
#
loop_
_entity.id
_entity.type
_entity.pdbx_description
1 polymer ?
#
loop_
_entity_poly.entity_id
_entity_poly.type
_entity_poly.pdbx_seq_one_letter_code
_entity_poly.pdbx_strand_id
1 'polypeptide(L)'
;MEFSVIICTYNRAANLPQCLEALADQQSVENRDWEVLVVDNNSSDNTPAVVAELARKLPIRIRYAHEPQQGLNHARNAGIRESNGKYFSYVDDDIIVSKPWLSSLLESFEANDADAVGGRIHLDPSVILPKWIRTDTDMLGFLGYQDYGDTPLRLDGRRRYPFGGNMAFNRRVVERIGYFDPKVGRKGAGEKRSELFKGAEMDYFHRLAASGEVRIFYAPNAIVYHQIKPFQLKKKYFRTVHFNMGYQNALHTGAVYPREVFGIPRFYFLQLARGVWKYLSQAATKGPDWAFRQQMNVINLLGTMLGYYKK
;
A
#
# COMPACT_ATOMS: atom_id res chain seq x y z
N MET A 1 10.16 -16.33 18.57
CA MET A 1 9.50 -16.02 17.29
C MET A 1 10.39 -15.11 16.46
N GLU A 2 10.75 -15.55 15.26
CA GLU A 2 11.63 -14.80 14.38
C GLU A 2 10.85 -13.83 13.49
N PHE A 3 9.74 -14.32 12.91
CA PHE A 3 8.97 -13.53 11.93
C PHE A 3 7.46 -13.63 12.16
N SER A 4 6.75 -12.52 12.05
CA SER A 4 5.28 -12.49 12.05
C SER A 4 4.76 -11.88 10.74
N VAL A 5 3.97 -12.63 10.00
CA VAL A 5 3.26 -12.13 8.82
C VAL A 5 1.89 -11.61 9.28
N ILE A 6 1.64 -10.32 9.10
CA ILE A 6 0.41 -9.65 9.54
C ILE A 6 -0.49 -9.43 8.33
N ILE A 7 -1.71 -9.96 8.38
CA ILE A 7 -2.75 -9.75 7.38
C ILE A 7 -3.87 -8.93 8.01
N CYS A 8 -4.07 -7.70 7.53
CA CYS A 8 -5.18 -6.86 7.95
C CYS A 8 -6.36 -7.07 7.00
N THR A 9 -7.51 -7.50 7.51
CA THR A 9 -8.69 -7.77 6.69
C THR A 9 -9.94 -7.08 7.21
N TYR A 10 -10.90 -6.78 6.32
CA TYR A 10 -12.21 -6.22 6.65
C TYR A 10 -13.24 -6.64 5.61
N ASN A 11 -14.24 -7.45 6.04
CA ASN A 11 -15.32 -7.94 5.18
C ASN A 11 -14.82 -8.60 3.87
N ARG A 12 -13.79 -9.45 3.99
CA ARG A 12 -13.13 -10.12 2.86
C ARG A 12 -12.77 -11.58 3.16
N ALA A 13 -13.62 -12.26 3.92
CA ALA A 13 -13.43 -13.67 4.26
C ALA A 13 -13.13 -14.55 3.05
N ALA A 14 -13.74 -14.25 1.89
CA ALA A 14 -13.53 -14.99 0.64
C ALA A 14 -12.11 -14.91 0.06
N ASN A 15 -11.31 -13.92 0.43
CA ASN A 15 -9.93 -13.77 -0.07
C ASN A 15 -8.93 -14.60 0.76
N LEU A 16 -9.23 -14.82 2.05
CA LEU A 16 -8.29 -15.42 3.00
C LEU A 16 -7.81 -16.82 2.64
N PRO A 17 -8.64 -17.74 2.09
CA PRO A 17 -8.16 -19.07 1.73
C PRO A 17 -6.95 -19.04 0.81
N GLN A 18 -7.04 -18.34 -0.31
CA GLN A 18 -5.97 -18.29 -1.31
C GLN A 18 -4.70 -17.58 -0.76
N CYS A 19 -4.87 -16.50 0.00
CA CYS A 19 -3.77 -15.78 0.64
C CYS A 19 -3.03 -16.67 1.65
N LEU A 20 -3.76 -17.36 2.54
CA LEU A 20 -3.18 -18.21 3.58
C LEU A 20 -2.61 -19.53 3.03
N GLU A 21 -3.20 -20.11 1.99
CA GLU A 21 -2.66 -21.27 1.28
C GLU A 21 -1.31 -20.95 0.61
N ALA A 22 -1.17 -19.78 0.00
CA ALA A 22 0.11 -19.33 -0.56
C ALA A 22 1.20 -19.13 0.53
N LEU A 23 0.81 -18.66 1.72
CA LEU A 23 1.72 -18.57 2.86
C LEU A 23 2.07 -19.97 3.41
N ALA A 24 1.17 -20.93 3.37
CA ALA A 24 1.47 -22.30 3.78
C ALA A 24 2.43 -23.05 2.83
N ASP A 25 2.58 -22.58 1.59
CA ASP A 25 3.47 -23.16 0.56
C ASP A 25 4.85 -22.45 0.49
N GLN A 26 5.29 -21.81 1.58
CA GLN A 26 6.61 -21.17 1.62
C GLN A 26 7.72 -22.20 1.64
N GLN A 27 8.85 -21.89 0.94
CA GLN A 27 10.01 -22.75 0.82
C GLN A 27 11.22 -22.17 1.55
N SER A 28 12.14 -23.04 1.95
CA SER A 28 13.40 -22.69 2.63
C SER A 28 13.17 -21.98 3.97
N VAL A 29 12.08 -22.34 4.66
CA VAL A 29 11.71 -21.80 5.99
C VAL A 29 11.40 -22.89 7.01
N GLU A 30 11.73 -24.16 6.74
CA GLU A 30 11.41 -25.34 7.55
C GLU A 30 11.97 -25.24 8.99
N ASN A 31 13.12 -24.57 9.14
CA ASN A 31 13.80 -24.35 10.42
C ASN A 31 13.59 -22.94 10.98
N ARG A 32 12.66 -22.17 10.45
CA ARG A 32 12.37 -20.80 10.91
C ARG A 32 11.14 -20.78 11.82
N ASP A 33 11.24 -20.06 12.91
CA ASP A 33 10.11 -19.88 13.86
C ASP A 33 9.27 -18.66 13.44
N TRP A 34 8.17 -18.90 12.72
CA TRP A 34 7.32 -17.84 12.19
C TRP A 34 5.81 -18.13 12.38
N GLU A 35 5.02 -17.09 12.26
CA GLU A 35 3.57 -17.14 12.38
C GLU A 35 2.87 -16.25 11.35
N VAL A 36 1.59 -16.53 11.12
CA VAL A 36 0.65 -15.62 10.45
C VAL A 36 -0.32 -15.09 11.50
N LEU A 37 -0.48 -13.78 11.56
CA LEU A 37 -1.45 -13.10 12.40
C LEU A 37 -2.49 -12.40 11.52
N VAL A 38 -3.70 -12.92 11.48
CA VAL A 38 -4.84 -12.30 10.81
C VAL A 38 -5.50 -11.31 11.77
N VAL A 39 -5.45 -10.03 11.43
CA VAL A 39 -6.09 -8.95 12.18
C VAL A 39 -7.39 -8.57 11.48
N ASP A 40 -8.49 -8.94 12.10
CA ASP A 40 -9.83 -8.61 11.64
C ASP A 40 -10.23 -7.22 12.13
N ASN A 41 -10.37 -6.27 11.21
CA ASN A 41 -10.71 -4.90 11.51
C ASN A 41 -12.23 -4.67 11.63
N ASN A 42 -12.85 -5.42 12.53
CA ASN A 42 -14.28 -5.33 12.84
C ASN A 42 -15.18 -5.74 11.66
N SER A 43 -14.90 -6.91 11.07
CA SER A 43 -15.73 -7.49 10.01
C SER A 43 -17.11 -7.91 10.51
N SER A 44 -18.09 -7.82 9.63
CA SER A 44 -19.45 -8.30 9.85
C SER A 44 -19.79 -9.58 9.08
N ASP A 45 -18.84 -10.08 8.28
CA ASP A 45 -18.94 -11.34 7.54
C ASP A 45 -18.42 -12.52 8.39
N ASN A 46 -18.23 -13.68 7.75
CA ASN A 46 -17.75 -14.89 8.42
C ASN A 46 -16.22 -14.97 8.58
N THR A 47 -15.50 -13.86 8.54
CA THR A 47 -14.02 -13.79 8.67
C THR A 47 -13.51 -14.63 9.87
N PRO A 48 -14.05 -14.52 11.10
CA PRO A 48 -13.53 -15.29 12.24
C PRO A 48 -13.63 -16.81 12.04
N ALA A 49 -14.75 -17.28 11.47
CA ALA A 49 -14.97 -18.71 11.23
C ALA A 49 -14.02 -19.25 10.16
N VAL A 50 -13.80 -18.50 9.07
CA VAL A 50 -12.87 -18.86 7.99
C VAL A 50 -11.44 -18.94 8.51
N VAL A 51 -10.98 -17.98 9.33
CA VAL A 51 -9.64 -18.02 9.94
C VAL A 51 -9.49 -19.24 10.86
N ALA A 52 -10.50 -19.54 11.69
CA ALA A 52 -10.47 -20.69 12.60
C ALA A 52 -10.43 -22.03 11.85
N GLU A 53 -11.10 -22.13 10.71
CA GLU A 53 -11.06 -23.31 9.82
C GLU A 53 -9.66 -23.47 9.22
N LEU A 54 -9.11 -22.41 8.60
CA LEU A 54 -7.81 -22.43 7.96
C LEU A 54 -6.67 -22.69 8.95
N ALA A 55 -6.76 -22.17 10.17
CA ALA A 55 -5.79 -22.44 11.24
C ALA A 55 -5.74 -23.94 11.66
N ARG A 56 -6.84 -24.68 11.46
CA ARG A 56 -6.86 -26.15 11.71
C ARG A 56 -6.40 -26.96 10.51
N LYS A 57 -6.60 -26.43 9.29
CA LYS A 57 -6.36 -27.12 8.03
C LYS A 57 -4.91 -26.97 7.53
N LEU A 58 -4.33 -25.80 7.68
CA LEU A 58 -3.02 -25.48 7.10
C LEU A 58 -1.88 -25.82 8.06
N PRO A 59 -0.73 -26.31 7.56
CA PRO A 59 0.41 -26.76 8.36
C PRO A 59 1.30 -25.60 8.86
N ILE A 60 0.73 -24.43 9.11
CA ILE A 60 1.42 -23.24 9.60
C ILE A 60 0.70 -22.68 10.82
N ARG A 61 1.41 -21.90 11.61
CA ARG A 61 0.84 -21.26 12.80
C ARG A 61 0.04 -20.03 12.40
N ILE A 62 -1.29 -20.11 12.48
CA ILE A 62 -2.20 -19.00 12.22
C ILE A 62 -2.86 -18.56 13.53
N ARG A 63 -2.80 -17.25 13.82
CA ARG A 63 -3.49 -16.62 14.95
C ARG A 63 -4.51 -15.61 14.43
N TYR A 64 -5.53 -15.37 15.21
CA TYR A 64 -6.57 -14.38 14.96
C TYR A 64 -6.52 -13.29 16.04
N ALA A 65 -6.64 -12.02 15.62
CA ALA A 65 -6.84 -10.88 16.49
C ALA A 65 -7.99 -10.01 15.97
N HIS A 66 -8.79 -9.45 16.87
CA HIS A 66 -9.89 -8.55 16.54
C HIS A 66 -9.51 -7.11 16.92
N GLU A 67 -9.61 -6.19 15.95
CA GLU A 67 -9.43 -4.75 16.18
C GLU A 67 -10.77 -4.03 15.94
N PRO A 68 -11.43 -3.55 17.01
CA PRO A 68 -12.78 -2.95 16.92
C PRO A 68 -12.79 -1.57 16.28
N GLN A 69 -11.65 -0.86 16.30
CA GLN A 69 -11.57 0.48 15.70
C GLN A 69 -11.33 0.39 14.20
N GLN A 70 -12.33 0.85 13.43
CA GLN A 70 -12.29 0.79 11.97
C GLN A 70 -11.20 1.68 11.39
N GLY A 71 -10.33 1.11 10.57
CA GLY A 71 -9.27 1.78 9.83
C GLY A 71 -8.01 0.94 9.68
N LEU A 72 -7.41 0.94 8.49
CA LEU A 72 -6.26 0.10 8.18
C LEU A 72 -5.09 0.27 9.16
N ASN A 73 -4.81 1.51 9.58
CA ASN A 73 -3.70 1.76 10.51
C ASN A 73 -4.05 1.35 11.96
N HIS A 74 -5.32 1.30 12.35
CA HIS A 74 -5.73 0.65 13.61
C HIS A 74 -5.41 -0.85 13.56
N ALA A 75 -5.80 -1.53 12.48
CA ALA A 75 -5.49 -2.94 12.28
C ALA A 75 -3.98 -3.22 12.21
N ARG A 76 -3.22 -2.40 11.47
CA ARG A 76 -1.75 -2.52 11.43
C ARG A 76 -1.13 -2.37 12.81
N ASN A 77 -1.57 -1.39 13.59
CA ASN A 77 -1.07 -1.16 14.94
C ASN A 77 -1.45 -2.30 15.90
N ALA A 78 -2.66 -2.86 15.78
CA ALA A 78 -3.03 -4.08 16.51
C ALA A 78 -2.11 -5.24 16.11
N GLY A 79 -1.82 -5.41 14.81
CA GLY A 79 -0.88 -6.41 14.33
C GLY A 79 0.52 -6.28 14.94
N ILE A 80 1.04 -5.05 15.07
CA ILE A 80 2.33 -4.81 15.75
C ILE A 80 2.26 -5.23 17.23
N ARG A 81 1.20 -4.85 17.93
CA ARG A 81 1.05 -5.17 19.38
C ARG A 81 0.92 -6.67 19.64
N GLU A 82 0.15 -7.35 18.80
CA GLU A 82 -0.17 -8.76 18.97
C GLU A 82 0.87 -9.72 18.37
N SER A 83 1.72 -9.25 17.48
CA SER A 83 2.77 -10.07 16.84
C SER A 83 3.99 -10.21 17.75
N ASN A 84 4.67 -11.37 17.66
CA ASN A 84 5.79 -11.72 18.54
C ASN A 84 7.15 -11.76 17.80
N GLY A 85 7.17 -11.61 16.48
CA GLY A 85 8.37 -11.71 15.67
C GLY A 85 9.38 -10.59 15.90
N LYS A 86 10.68 -10.91 15.87
CA LYS A 86 11.77 -9.93 15.73
C LYS A 86 11.58 -9.08 14.48
N TYR A 87 11.14 -9.72 13.40
CA TYR A 87 10.71 -9.08 12.17
C TYR A 87 9.20 -9.26 11.99
N PHE A 88 8.56 -8.31 11.36
CA PHE A 88 7.15 -8.44 10.96
C PHE A 88 6.92 -7.85 9.58
N SER A 89 5.98 -8.43 8.85
CA SER A 89 5.57 -7.94 7.53
C SER A 89 4.08 -7.67 7.48
N TYR A 90 3.69 -6.85 6.50
CA TYR A 90 2.31 -6.71 6.08
C TYR A 90 2.13 -7.31 4.70
N VAL A 91 1.09 -8.11 4.58
CA VAL A 91 0.56 -8.66 3.33
C VAL A 91 -0.94 -8.35 3.31
N ASP A 92 -1.43 -7.78 2.22
CA ASP A 92 -2.88 -7.53 2.09
C ASP A 92 -3.63 -8.85 1.82
N ASP A 93 -4.90 -8.93 2.17
CA ASP A 93 -5.74 -10.14 2.03
C ASP A 93 -6.04 -10.51 0.57
N ASP A 94 -5.70 -9.66 -0.40
CA ASP A 94 -5.78 -9.86 -1.84
C ASP A 94 -4.40 -10.04 -2.51
N ILE A 95 -3.43 -10.54 -1.75
CA ILE A 95 -2.07 -10.82 -2.19
C ILE A 95 -1.80 -12.33 -2.17
N ILE A 96 -1.12 -12.81 -3.22
CA ILE A 96 -0.56 -14.16 -3.31
C ILE A 96 0.97 -14.03 -3.27
N VAL A 97 1.59 -14.60 -2.27
CA VAL A 97 3.05 -14.58 -2.12
C VAL A 97 3.70 -15.68 -2.97
N SER A 98 4.88 -15.43 -3.54
CA SER A 98 5.67 -16.47 -4.19
C SER A 98 6.29 -17.43 -3.16
N LYS A 99 6.67 -18.64 -3.57
CA LYS A 99 7.25 -19.66 -2.68
C LYS A 99 8.49 -19.20 -1.93
N PRO A 100 9.47 -18.46 -2.53
CA PRO A 100 10.65 -17.96 -1.82
C PRO A 100 10.43 -16.61 -1.13
N TRP A 101 9.18 -16.12 -0.99
CA TRP A 101 8.92 -14.77 -0.50
C TRP A 101 9.45 -14.53 0.92
N LEU A 102 9.14 -15.42 1.86
CA LEU A 102 9.52 -15.26 3.26
C LEU A 102 11.03 -15.46 3.46
N SER A 103 11.63 -16.48 2.83
CA SER A 103 13.08 -16.71 2.90
C SER A 103 13.85 -15.52 2.31
N SER A 104 13.40 -14.95 1.19
CA SER A 104 14.03 -13.78 0.58
C SER A 104 13.96 -12.51 1.44
N LEU A 105 12.89 -12.32 2.20
CA LEU A 105 12.80 -11.22 3.18
C LEU A 105 13.80 -11.44 4.32
N LEU A 106 13.84 -12.65 4.90
CA LEU A 106 14.74 -13.02 5.99
C LEU A 106 16.22 -12.85 5.58
N GLU A 107 16.60 -13.39 4.42
CA GLU A 107 17.94 -13.23 3.85
C GLU A 107 18.33 -11.75 3.72
N SER A 108 17.41 -10.90 3.24
CA SER A 108 17.67 -9.48 3.09
C SER A 108 17.84 -8.78 4.45
N PHE A 109 17.06 -9.15 5.48
CA PHE A 109 17.23 -8.64 6.84
C PHE A 109 18.58 -9.04 7.43
N GLU A 110 18.96 -10.30 7.31
CA GLU A 110 20.19 -10.85 7.88
C GLU A 110 21.44 -10.29 7.18
N ALA A 111 21.46 -10.27 5.84
CA ALA A 111 22.60 -9.81 5.06
C ALA A 111 22.90 -8.32 5.24
N ASN A 112 21.88 -7.50 5.50
CA ASN A 112 22.03 -6.05 5.53
C ASN A 112 21.79 -5.45 6.92
N ASP A 113 21.47 -6.24 7.93
CA ASP A 113 20.94 -5.77 9.22
C ASP A 113 19.89 -4.67 9.03
N ALA A 114 18.91 -4.98 8.15
CA ALA A 114 17.97 -3.98 7.66
C ALA A 114 16.98 -3.50 8.74
N ASP A 115 16.55 -2.24 8.63
CA ASP A 115 15.44 -1.67 9.39
C ASP A 115 14.10 -2.05 8.73
N ALA A 116 14.07 -2.01 7.41
CA ALA A 116 12.90 -2.42 6.64
C ALA A 116 13.33 -3.08 5.31
N VAL A 117 12.49 -4.00 4.84
CA VAL A 117 12.66 -4.68 3.55
C VAL A 117 11.33 -4.64 2.82
N GLY A 118 11.36 -4.38 1.51
CA GLY A 118 10.21 -4.55 0.64
C GLY A 118 10.54 -5.44 -0.52
N GLY A 119 9.54 -6.11 -1.06
CA GLY A 119 9.70 -6.95 -2.21
C GLY A 119 9.02 -6.39 -3.47
N ARG A 120 9.05 -7.18 -4.51
CA ARG A 120 8.41 -6.91 -5.80
C ARG A 120 6.91 -7.16 -5.70
N ILE A 121 6.12 -6.27 -6.27
CA ILE A 121 4.67 -6.44 -6.38
C ILE A 121 4.29 -6.45 -7.85
N HIS A 122 3.88 -7.59 -8.34
CA HIS A 122 3.28 -7.75 -9.65
C HIS A 122 1.75 -7.75 -9.55
N LEU A 123 1.07 -7.43 -10.64
CA LEU A 123 -0.35 -7.73 -10.77
C LEU A 123 -0.50 -9.24 -11.02
N ASP A 124 -1.59 -9.81 -10.52
CA ASP A 124 -1.91 -11.21 -10.80
C ASP A 124 -1.90 -11.45 -12.32
N PRO A 125 -1.27 -12.53 -12.82
CA PRO A 125 -1.14 -12.80 -14.26
C PRO A 125 -2.47 -12.93 -14.99
N SER A 126 -3.57 -13.24 -14.30
CA SER A 126 -4.90 -13.32 -14.88
C SER A 126 -5.52 -11.96 -15.19
N VAL A 127 -4.93 -10.86 -14.69
CA VAL A 127 -5.46 -9.50 -14.88
C VAL A 127 -5.28 -9.03 -16.31
N ILE A 128 -6.40 -8.83 -17.02
CA ILE A 128 -6.40 -8.24 -18.35
C ILE A 128 -6.55 -6.71 -18.21
N LEU A 129 -5.46 -6.00 -18.49
CA LEU A 129 -5.44 -4.54 -18.39
C LEU A 129 -6.23 -3.90 -19.57
N PRO A 130 -7.14 -2.95 -19.29
CA PRO A 130 -7.75 -2.13 -20.33
C PRO A 130 -6.69 -1.32 -21.11
N LYS A 131 -6.90 -1.13 -22.43
CA LYS A 131 -5.96 -0.42 -23.31
C LYS A 131 -5.59 1.00 -22.88
N TRP A 132 -6.43 1.64 -22.06
CA TRP A 132 -6.17 2.99 -21.54
C TRP A 132 -5.22 3.01 -20.33
N ILE A 133 -4.96 1.86 -19.68
CA ILE A 133 -3.92 1.73 -18.65
C ILE A 133 -2.59 1.50 -19.35
N ARG A 134 -1.76 2.52 -19.35
CA ARG A 134 -0.46 2.51 -20.01
C ARG A 134 0.60 1.96 -19.06
N THR A 135 1.26 0.88 -19.48
CA THR A 135 2.31 0.20 -18.71
C THR A 135 3.66 0.94 -18.74
N ASP A 136 3.85 1.84 -19.71
CA ASP A 136 5.02 2.72 -19.83
C ASP A 136 4.93 3.98 -18.93
N THR A 137 3.97 4.02 -18.03
CA THR A 137 3.74 5.14 -17.12
C THR A 137 3.60 4.65 -15.68
N ASP A 138 3.52 5.60 -14.73
CA ASP A 138 3.28 5.35 -13.31
C ASP A 138 1.85 4.84 -12.96
N MET A 139 1.02 4.58 -13.97
CA MET A 139 -0.38 4.18 -13.77
C MET A 139 -0.51 2.83 -13.02
N LEU A 140 0.39 1.89 -13.25
CA LEU A 140 0.38 0.60 -12.56
C LEU A 140 0.61 0.74 -11.05
N GLY A 141 1.36 1.73 -10.60
CA GLY A 141 1.56 2.01 -9.18
C GLY A 141 0.26 2.32 -8.42
N PHE A 142 -0.78 2.84 -9.11
CA PHE A 142 -2.10 3.03 -8.50
C PHE A 142 -2.88 1.73 -8.32
N LEU A 143 -2.47 0.66 -9.00
CA LEU A 143 -2.93 -0.71 -8.79
C LEU A 143 -2.03 -1.50 -7.82
N GLY A 144 -1.04 -0.85 -7.21
CA GLY A 144 -0.12 -1.48 -6.26
C GLY A 144 1.13 -2.08 -6.88
N TYR A 145 1.31 -2.02 -8.21
CA TYR A 145 2.52 -2.55 -8.87
C TYR A 145 3.78 -1.81 -8.42
N GLN A 146 4.81 -2.57 -8.03
CA GLN A 146 6.11 -2.04 -7.67
C GLN A 146 7.21 -3.01 -8.12
N ASP A 147 8.09 -2.56 -9.00
CA ASP A 147 9.22 -3.33 -9.48
C ASP A 147 10.42 -2.40 -9.72
N TYR A 148 11.52 -2.69 -9.06
CA TYR A 148 12.79 -1.96 -9.20
C TYR A 148 13.88 -2.80 -9.91
N GLY A 149 13.50 -3.90 -10.57
CA GLY A 149 14.41 -4.78 -11.31
C GLY A 149 14.88 -5.98 -10.49
N ASP A 150 15.85 -6.71 -11.04
CA ASP A 150 16.25 -8.04 -10.55
C ASP A 150 17.40 -8.01 -9.53
N THR A 151 17.93 -6.83 -9.21
CA THR A 151 19.03 -6.68 -8.26
C THR A 151 18.57 -6.07 -6.95
N PRO A 152 19.10 -6.55 -5.79
CA PRO A 152 18.86 -5.88 -4.52
C PRO A 152 19.26 -4.40 -4.57
N LEU A 153 18.47 -3.54 -3.92
CA LEU A 153 18.65 -2.10 -3.98
C LEU A 153 18.42 -1.48 -2.58
N ARG A 154 19.29 -0.56 -2.16
CA ARG A 154 19.03 0.29 -1.00
C ARG A 154 18.04 1.39 -1.39
N LEU A 155 16.98 1.54 -0.60
CA LEU A 155 15.93 2.54 -0.79
C LEU A 155 16.16 3.74 0.14
N ASP A 156 15.66 4.93 -0.26
CA ASP A 156 15.86 6.17 0.49
C ASP A 156 14.74 6.45 1.53
N GLY A 157 13.67 5.66 1.50
CA GLY A 157 12.50 5.85 2.37
C GLY A 157 11.68 7.11 2.09
N ARG A 158 12.04 7.89 1.07
CA ARG A 158 11.37 9.16 0.71
C ARG A 158 10.75 9.10 -0.68
N ARG A 159 11.56 8.88 -1.71
CA ARG A 159 11.11 8.72 -3.11
C ARG A 159 10.86 7.25 -3.45
N ARG A 160 11.68 6.37 -2.88
CA ARG A 160 11.59 4.92 -3.03
C ARG A 160 11.41 4.28 -1.66
N TYR A 161 10.29 3.64 -1.44
CA TYR A 161 9.95 2.90 -0.22
C TYR A 161 9.06 1.71 -0.58
N PRO A 162 9.03 0.65 0.26
CA PRO A 162 8.15 -0.48 0.07
C PRO A 162 6.67 -0.10 0.12
N PHE A 163 5.85 -0.69 -0.75
CA PHE A 163 4.40 -0.51 -0.71
C PHE A 163 3.74 -1.45 0.31
N GLY A 164 2.56 -1.04 0.79
CA GLY A 164 1.86 -1.66 1.90
C GLY A 164 1.55 -3.14 1.76
N GLY A 165 1.37 -3.65 0.54
CA GLY A 165 1.13 -5.07 0.28
C GLY A 165 2.38 -5.96 0.31
N ASN A 166 3.60 -5.39 0.41
CA ASN A 166 4.84 -6.14 0.50
C ASN A 166 5.93 -5.34 1.23
N MET A 167 5.69 -5.05 2.50
CA MET A 167 6.63 -4.34 3.36
C MET A 167 6.86 -5.11 4.65
N ALA A 168 8.11 -5.15 5.09
CA ALA A 168 8.53 -5.80 6.31
C ALA A 168 9.46 -4.90 7.13
N PHE A 169 9.46 -5.06 8.45
CA PHE A 169 10.18 -4.23 9.38
C PHE A 169 10.88 -5.04 10.46
N ASN A 170 12.05 -4.57 10.87
CA ASN A 170 12.64 -4.96 12.15
C ASN A 170 11.86 -4.24 13.28
N ARG A 171 11.56 -4.94 14.36
CA ARG A 171 10.77 -4.38 15.48
C ARG A 171 11.39 -3.14 16.11
N ARG A 172 12.72 -2.99 16.05
CA ARG A 172 13.41 -1.75 16.47
C ARG A 172 12.93 -0.47 15.77
N VAL A 173 12.29 -0.61 14.58
CA VAL A 173 11.67 0.54 13.89
C VAL A 173 10.50 1.09 14.70
N VAL A 174 9.70 0.22 15.31
CA VAL A 174 8.58 0.64 16.17
C VAL A 174 9.08 1.35 17.42
N GLU A 175 10.17 0.87 18.01
CA GLU A 175 10.82 1.51 19.16
C GLU A 175 11.35 2.91 18.81
N ARG A 176 11.81 3.07 17.56
CA ARG A 176 12.42 4.30 17.08
C ARG A 176 11.41 5.38 16.65
N ILE A 177 10.34 5.02 15.93
CA ILE A 177 9.39 5.97 15.35
C ILE A 177 7.94 5.75 15.77
N GLY A 178 7.66 4.76 16.61
CA GLY A 178 6.31 4.42 17.07
C GLY A 178 5.46 3.73 16.01
N TYR A 179 4.15 3.84 16.19
CA TYR A 179 3.11 3.19 15.39
C TYR A 179 2.72 4.01 14.16
N PHE A 180 1.92 3.40 13.26
CA PHE A 180 1.26 4.13 12.16
C PHE A 180 0.27 5.17 12.72
N ASP A 181 0.16 6.34 12.08
CA ASP A 181 -0.84 7.34 12.45
C ASP A 181 -2.25 6.88 12.04
N PRO A 182 -3.18 6.66 12.98
CA PRO A 182 -4.54 6.21 12.66
C PRO A 182 -5.38 7.25 11.88
N LYS A 183 -4.94 8.51 11.84
CA LYS A 183 -5.61 9.58 11.08
C LYS A 183 -5.33 9.48 9.58
N VAL A 184 -4.28 8.77 9.19
CA VAL A 184 -3.84 8.61 7.80
C VAL A 184 -4.23 7.22 7.29
N GLY A 185 -4.56 7.11 6.01
CA GLY A 185 -4.79 5.83 5.33
C GLY A 185 -6.25 5.46 5.12
N ARG A 186 -6.44 4.25 4.59
CA ARG A 186 -7.74 3.72 4.18
C ARG A 186 -8.65 3.44 5.38
N LYS A 187 -9.96 3.70 5.19
CA LYS A 187 -11.03 3.27 6.11
C LYS A 187 -12.05 2.45 5.32
N GLY A 188 -12.67 1.47 5.95
CA GLY A 188 -13.67 0.62 5.32
C GLY A 188 -13.14 -0.30 4.21
N ALA A 189 -14.03 -0.76 3.34
CA ALA A 189 -13.71 -1.72 2.26
C ALA A 189 -12.87 -1.14 1.11
N GLY A 190 -12.69 0.19 1.05
CA GLY A 190 -11.98 0.88 -0.01
C GLY A 190 -12.77 0.97 -1.32
N GLU A 191 -14.09 0.97 -1.25
CA GLU A 191 -15.00 1.06 -2.40
C GLU A 191 -15.58 2.47 -2.58
N LYS A 192 -15.83 3.16 -1.48
CA LYS A 192 -16.37 4.52 -1.48
C LYS A 192 -15.25 5.55 -1.60
N ARG A 193 -15.58 6.74 -2.14
CA ARG A 193 -14.62 7.86 -2.25
C ARG A 193 -14.01 8.23 -0.90
N SER A 194 -14.81 8.26 0.16
CA SER A 194 -14.37 8.57 1.52
C SER A 194 -13.46 7.50 2.17
N GLU A 195 -13.31 6.36 1.53
CA GLU A 195 -12.53 5.22 2.02
C GLU A 195 -11.20 5.06 1.25
N LEU A 196 -11.11 5.61 0.01
CA LEU A 196 -9.97 5.49 -0.90
C LEU A 196 -8.88 6.55 -0.59
N PHE A 197 -8.42 6.58 0.65
CA PHE A 197 -7.27 7.39 1.04
C PHE A 197 -6.00 6.55 1.05
N LYS A 198 -4.92 7.11 0.50
CA LYS A 198 -3.59 6.49 0.45
C LYS A 198 -2.61 7.34 1.25
N GLY A 199 -1.42 6.82 1.53
CA GLY A 199 -0.32 7.59 2.11
C GLY A 199 0.13 7.13 3.49
N ALA A 200 -0.47 6.07 4.05
CA ALA A 200 -0.06 5.52 5.34
C ALA A 200 1.39 5.01 5.32
N GLU A 201 1.77 4.29 4.26
CA GLU A 201 3.12 3.80 4.06
C GLU A 201 4.11 4.95 3.85
N MET A 202 3.73 5.92 3.02
CA MET A 202 4.54 7.10 2.76
C MET A 202 4.84 7.86 4.05
N ASP A 203 3.84 8.13 4.89
CA ASP A 203 4.03 8.77 6.19
C ASP A 203 5.00 7.99 7.07
N TYR A 204 4.79 6.67 7.19
CA TYR A 204 5.61 5.82 8.04
C TYR A 204 7.06 5.78 7.59
N PHE A 205 7.33 5.59 6.29
CA PHE A 205 8.68 5.61 5.73
C PHE A 205 9.33 6.99 5.77
N HIS A 206 8.57 8.08 5.61
CA HIS A 206 9.10 9.44 5.74
C HIS A 206 9.53 9.72 7.19
N ARG A 207 8.74 9.31 8.20
CA ARG A 207 9.13 9.41 9.61
C ARG A 207 10.37 8.56 9.91
N LEU A 208 10.44 7.35 9.36
CA LEU A 208 11.61 6.50 9.47
C LEU A 208 12.85 7.17 8.85
N ALA A 209 12.76 7.68 7.63
CA ALA A 209 13.85 8.36 6.94
C ALA A 209 14.24 9.71 7.60
N ALA A 210 13.36 10.33 8.37
CA ALA A 210 13.64 11.54 9.12
C ALA A 210 14.31 11.27 10.48
N SER A 211 14.24 10.04 11.00
CA SER A 211 14.77 9.67 12.32
C SER A 211 16.28 9.43 12.34
N GLY A 212 16.99 9.64 11.24
CA GLY A 212 18.45 9.49 11.09
C GLY A 212 18.81 8.47 10.01
N GLU A 213 20.01 7.87 10.12
CA GLU A 213 20.42 6.83 9.15
C GLU A 213 19.52 5.61 9.25
N VAL A 214 19.06 5.14 8.08
CA VAL A 214 18.15 3.98 7.94
C VAL A 214 18.63 3.03 6.85
N ARG A 215 18.38 1.75 7.07
CA ARG A 215 18.72 0.65 6.17
C ARG A 215 17.45 0.02 5.64
N ILE A 216 16.97 0.58 4.52
CA ILE A 216 15.77 0.08 3.82
C ILE A 216 16.22 -0.58 2.53
N PHE A 217 15.80 -1.82 2.28
CA PHE A 217 16.22 -2.60 1.13
C PHE A 217 15.05 -3.12 0.32
N TYR A 218 15.29 -3.30 -0.96
CA TYR A 218 14.45 -4.01 -1.89
C TYR A 218 15.01 -5.39 -2.15
N ALA A 219 14.19 -6.42 -1.88
CA ALA A 219 14.49 -7.83 -2.11
C ALA A 219 13.74 -8.30 -3.38
N PRO A 220 14.40 -8.42 -4.54
CA PRO A 220 13.74 -8.70 -5.82
C PRO A 220 13.04 -10.06 -5.86
N ASN A 221 13.52 -11.05 -5.10
CA ASN A 221 12.96 -12.39 -5.05
C ASN A 221 11.78 -12.53 -4.06
N ALA A 222 11.55 -11.55 -3.20
CA ALA A 222 10.36 -11.47 -2.37
C ALA A 222 9.17 -10.97 -3.22
N ILE A 223 8.67 -11.84 -4.10
CA ILE A 223 7.64 -11.48 -5.09
C ILE A 223 6.25 -11.74 -4.52
N VAL A 224 5.33 -10.81 -4.77
CA VAL A 224 3.91 -11.01 -4.51
C VAL A 224 3.08 -10.64 -5.74
N TYR A 225 1.90 -11.26 -5.86
CA TYR A 225 0.93 -11.05 -6.94
C TYR A 225 -0.34 -10.44 -6.35
N HIS A 226 -0.65 -9.22 -6.75
CA HIS A 226 -1.81 -8.47 -6.27
C HIS A 226 -3.04 -8.78 -7.14
N GLN A 227 -4.09 -9.27 -6.52
CA GLN A 227 -5.37 -9.56 -7.15
C GLN A 227 -6.17 -8.27 -7.34
N ILE A 228 -6.41 -7.88 -8.58
CA ILE A 228 -7.09 -6.63 -8.91
C ILE A 228 -8.59 -6.86 -9.06
N LYS A 229 -9.38 -6.12 -8.29
CA LYS A 229 -10.84 -6.16 -8.40
C LYS A 229 -11.32 -5.40 -9.65
N PRO A 230 -12.41 -5.85 -10.31
CA PRO A 230 -12.89 -5.23 -11.54
C PRO A 230 -13.17 -3.71 -11.45
N PHE A 231 -13.58 -3.21 -10.28
CA PHE A 231 -13.81 -1.77 -10.10
C PHE A 231 -12.52 -0.93 -10.14
N GLN A 232 -11.36 -1.53 -9.77
CA GLN A 232 -10.06 -0.86 -9.79
C GLN A 232 -9.57 -0.66 -11.24
N LEU A 233 -10.04 -1.46 -12.19
CA LEU A 233 -9.76 -1.31 -13.62
C LEU A 233 -10.67 -0.28 -14.33
N LYS A 234 -11.47 0.48 -13.58
CA LYS A 234 -12.35 1.52 -14.15
C LYS A 234 -11.72 2.91 -14.04
N LYS A 235 -11.86 3.74 -15.06
CA LYS A 235 -11.41 5.15 -15.05
C LYS A 235 -11.93 5.92 -13.83
N LYS A 236 -13.12 5.59 -13.31
CA LYS A 236 -13.69 6.19 -12.10
C LYS A 236 -12.79 5.96 -10.88
N TYR A 237 -12.23 4.76 -10.69
CA TYR A 237 -11.32 4.47 -9.59
C TYR A 237 -10.08 5.38 -9.62
N PHE A 238 -9.41 5.47 -10.76
CA PHE A 238 -8.22 6.32 -10.93
C PHE A 238 -8.53 7.79 -10.68
N ARG A 239 -9.65 8.31 -11.20
CA ARG A 239 -10.08 9.68 -10.92
C ARG A 239 -10.27 9.93 -9.43
N THR A 240 -10.94 9.00 -8.73
CA THR A 240 -11.19 9.10 -7.29
C THR A 240 -9.90 9.11 -6.49
N VAL A 241 -8.98 8.18 -6.78
CA VAL A 241 -7.69 8.08 -6.07
C VAL A 241 -6.85 9.35 -6.28
N HIS A 242 -6.76 9.86 -7.52
CA HIS A 242 -5.99 11.07 -7.83
C HIS A 242 -6.58 12.31 -7.16
N PHE A 243 -7.91 12.45 -7.17
CA PHE A 243 -8.57 13.54 -6.48
C PHE A 243 -8.29 13.50 -4.97
N ASN A 244 -8.47 12.34 -4.34
CA ASN A 244 -8.25 12.18 -2.90
C ASN A 244 -6.78 12.42 -2.53
N MET A 245 -5.83 11.99 -3.36
CA MET A 245 -4.41 12.23 -3.13
C MET A 245 -4.09 13.74 -3.15
N GLY A 246 -4.58 14.48 -4.13
CA GLY A 246 -4.41 15.93 -4.17
C GLY A 246 -5.06 16.62 -2.98
N TYR A 247 -6.28 16.23 -2.63
CA TYR A 247 -7.02 16.76 -1.49
C TYR A 247 -6.29 16.57 -0.16
N GLN A 248 -5.82 15.34 0.12
CA GLN A 248 -5.08 15.03 1.33
C GLN A 248 -3.74 15.76 1.41
N ASN A 249 -2.97 15.78 0.32
CA ASN A 249 -1.69 16.47 0.29
C ASN A 249 -1.85 17.96 0.66
N ALA A 250 -2.90 18.61 0.19
CA ALA A 250 -3.16 20.01 0.53
C ALA A 250 -3.54 20.19 2.01
N LEU A 251 -4.36 19.29 2.58
CA LEU A 251 -4.74 19.36 3.99
C LEU A 251 -3.55 19.15 4.95
N HIS A 252 -2.61 18.26 4.59
CA HIS A 252 -1.50 17.89 5.47
C HIS A 252 -0.23 18.72 5.22
N THR A 253 -0.16 19.48 4.12
CA THR A 253 1.00 20.32 3.87
C THR A 253 1.06 21.48 4.87
N GLY A 254 2.22 21.69 5.49
CA GLY A 254 2.52 22.86 6.30
C GLY A 254 2.95 24.09 5.50
N ALA A 255 2.99 24.00 4.16
CA ALA A 255 3.49 25.07 3.33
C ALA A 255 2.54 26.28 3.35
N VAL A 256 3.11 27.45 3.59
CA VAL A 256 2.43 28.75 3.54
C VAL A 256 2.88 29.47 2.26
N TYR A 257 1.92 30.03 1.53
CA TYR A 257 2.17 30.71 0.26
C TYR A 257 1.82 32.20 0.36
N PRO A 258 2.69 33.09 -0.14
CA PRO A 258 2.50 34.55 0.06
C PRO A 258 1.36 35.15 -0.77
N ARG A 259 0.83 34.45 -1.77
CA ARG A 259 -0.22 34.94 -2.66
C ARG A 259 -1.30 33.89 -2.85
N GLU A 260 -2.44 34.09 -2.21
CA GLU A 260 -3.59 33.19 -2.24
C GLU A 260 -4.86 33.92 -2.71
N VAL A 261 -5.79 33.15 -3.27
CA VAL A 261 -7.15 33.56 -3.61
C VAL A 261 -8.10 32.52 -3.01
N PHE A 262 -8.95 32.92 -2.09
CA PHE A 262 -9.82 32.00 -1.32
C PHE A 262 -9.05 30.88 -0.62
N GLY A 263 -7.89 31.18 -0.04
CA GLY A 263 -7.01 30.20 0.61
C GLY A 263 -6.24 29.28 -0.37
N ILE A 264 -6.43 29.46 -1.68
CA ILE A 264 -5.77 28.65 -2.72
C ILE A 264 -4.58 29.44 -3.28
N PRO A 265 -3.34 28.89 -3.25
CA PRO A 265 -2.17 29.53 -3.85
C PRO A 265 -2.41 29.83 -5.35
N ARG A 266 -2.14 31.10 -5.74
CA ARG A 266 -2.48 31.62 -7.10
C ARG A 266 -1.90 30.78 -8.26
N PHE A 267 -0.74 30.20 -8.08
CA PHE A 267 -0.09 29.44 -9.14
C PHE A 267 -0.89 28.17 -9.53
N TYR A 268 -1.72 27.61 -8.62
CA TYR A 268 -2.56 26.45 -8.96
C TYR A 268 -3.60 26.76 -10.03
N PHE A 269 -4.13 27.99 -10.09
CA PHE A 269 -5.07 28.39 -11.15
C PHE A 269 -4.40 28.33 -12.52
N LEU A 270 -3.16 28.84 -12.63
CA LEU A 270 -2.40 28.79 -13.87
C LEU A 270 -2.01 27.34 -14.24
N GLN A 271 -1.61 26.54 -13.26
CA GLN A 271 -1.32 25.12 -13.46
C GLN A 271 -2.55 24.36 -13.94
N LEU A 272 -3.73 24.64 -13.37
CA LEU A 272 -5.00 24.05 -13.79
C LEU A 272 -5.33 24.43 -15.25
N ALA A 273 -5.26 25.70 -15.60
CA ALA A 273 -5.52 26.16 -16.97
C ALA A 273 -4.61 25.48 -17.98
N ARG A 274 -3.29 25.45 -17.70
CA ARG A 274 -2.29 24.75 -18.53
C ARG A 274 -2.56 23.24 -18.59
N GLY A 275 -2.92 22.63 -17.48
CA GLY A 275 -3.26 21.21 -17.36
C GLY A 275 -4.46 20.83 -18.21
N VAL A 276 -5.52 21.63 -18.13
CA VAL A 276 -6.76 21.46 -18.94
C VAL A 276 -6.46 21.62 -20.42
N TRP A 277 -5.74 22.68 -20.81
CA TRP A 277 -5.36 22.89 -22.21
C TRP A 277 -4.54 21.71 -22.76
N LYS A 278 -3.55 21.23 -22.00
CA LYS A 278 -2.75 20.06 -22.38
C LYS A 278 -3.60 18.81 -22.53
N TYR A 279 -4.56 18.60 -21.62
CA TYR A 279 -5.50 17.48 -21.70
C TYR A 279 -6.35 17.56 -22.98
N LEU A 280 -6.94 18.72 -23.28
CA LEU A 280 -7.78 18.91 -24.46
C LEU A 280 -6.97 18.72 -25.76
N SER A 281 -5.77 19.30 -25.84
CA SER A 281 -4.86 19.12 -26.96
C SER A 281 -4.48 17.65 -27.19
N GLN A 282 -4.14 16.93 -26.11
CA GLN A 282 -3.82 15.49 -26.20
C GLN A 282 -5.05 14.65 -26.58
N ALA A 283 -6.23 14.99 -26.06
CA ALA A 283 -7.45 14.28 -26.40
C ALA A 283 -7.83 14.44 -27.88
N ALA A 284 -7.65 15.65 -28.43
CA ALA A 284 -7.90 15.95 -29.84
C ALA A 284 -6.87 15.29 -30.79
N THR A 285 -5.60 15.24 -30.40
CA THR A 285 -4.51 14.76 -31.28
C THR A 285 -4.19 13.27 -31.15
N LYS A 286 -4.33 12.71 -29.95
CA LYS A 286 -3.94 11.33 -29.61
C LYS A 286 -5.08 10.46 -29.07
N GLY A 287 -6.26 11.06 -28.93
CA GLY A 287 -7.47 10.40 -28.43
C GLY A 287 -7.61 10.41 -26.89
N PRO A 288 -8.85 10.16 -26.40
CA PRO A 288 -9.20 10.32 -24.99
C PRO A 288 -8.51 9.30 -24.06
N ASP A 289 -8.21 8.11 -24.55
CA ASP A 289 -7.52 7.09 -23.74
C ASP A 289 -6.06 7.47 -23.50
N TRP A 290 -5.37 7.99 -24.51
CA TRP A 290 -4.02 8.53 -24.36
C TRP A 290 -3.97 9.72 -23.40
N ALA A 291 -4.92 10.65 -23.54
CA ALA A 291 -5.01 11.85 -22.71
C ALA A 291 -5.44 11.56 -21.26
N PHE A 292 -5.88 10.34 -20.95
CA PHE A 292 -6.40 10.00 -19.63
C PHE A 292 -5.37 10.24 -18.50
N ARG A 293 -4.09 9.97 -18.75
CA ARG A 293 -3.02 10.27 -17.78
C ARG A 293 -2.95 11.76 -17.44
N GLN A 294 -3.11 12.63 -18.44
CA GLN A 294 -3.15 14.08 -18.21
C GLN A 294 -4.45 14.52 -17.53
N GLN A 295 -5.58 13.85 -17.79
CA GLN A 295 -6.83 14.08 -17.07
C GLN A 295 -6.66 13.82 -15.57
N MET A 296 -5.94 12.77 -15.18
CA MET A 296 -5.66 12.47 -13.79
C MET A 296 -4.86 13.58 -13.09
N ASN A 297 -3.87 14.19 -13.79
CA ASN A 297 -3.16 15.35 -13.25
C ASN A 297 -4.10 16.54 -13.00
N VAL A 298 -5.01 16.81 -13.91
CA VAL A 298 -6.03 17.87 -13.74
C VAL A 298 -6.92 17.57 -12.53
N ILE A 299 -7.36 16.33 -12.40
CA ILE A 299 -8.22 15.90 -11.28
C ILE A 299 -7.47 15.98 -9.93
N ASN A 300 -6.18 15.64 -9.91
CA ASN A 300 -5.34 15.81 -8.73
C ASN A 300 -5.22 17.29 -8.33
N LEU A 301 -4.99 18.18 -9.31
CA LEU A 301 -4.96 19.63 -9.05
C LEU A 301 -6.29 20.14 -8.50
N LEU A 302 -7.43 19.70 -9.03
CA LEU A 302 -8.75 20.05 -8.50
C LEU A 302 -8.92 19.57 -7.04
N GLY A 303 -8.48 18.36 -6.74
CA GLY A 303 -8.43 17.84 -5.36
C GLY A 303 -7.56 18.73 -4.47
N THR A 304 -6.37 19.08 -4.91
CA THR A 304 -5.44 19.97 -4.19
C THR A 304 -6.05 21.34 -3.91
N MET A 305 -6.66 21.97 -4.92
CA MET A 305 -7.31 23.28 -4.75
C MET A 305 -8.47 23.21 -3.76
N LEU A 306 -9.29 22.14 -3.82
CA LEU A 306 -10.37 21.96 -2.84
C LEU A 306 -9.79 21.72 -1.42
N GLY A 307 -8.70 21.02 -1.29
CA GLY A 307 -8.03 20.80 0.00
C GLY A 307 -7.55 22.10 0.62
N TYR A 308 -6.92 22.98 -0.15
CA TYR A 308 -6.54 24.32 0.30
C TYR A 308 -7.74 25.17 0.68
N TYR A 309 -8.81 25.15 -0.12
CA TYR A 309 -10.04 25.91 0.19
C TYR A 309 -10.73 25.46 1.49
N LYS A 310 -10.57 24.18 1.88
CA LYS A 310 -11.20 23.60 3.08
C LYS A 310 -10.30 23.65 4.32
N LYS A 311 -9.05 24.03 4.17
CA LYS A 311 -8.06 24.18 5.24
C LYS A 311 -8.29 25.48 6.01
#